data_a0f151cc80588ad2aab2e7fb0cd6f369
#
_entry.id   a0f151cc80588ad2aab2e7fb0cd6f369
#
_cell.length_a   1.000
_cell.length_b   1.000
_cell.length_c   1.000
_cell.angle_alpha   90.00
_cell.angle_beta   90.00
_cell.angle_gamma   90.00
#
_symmetry.space_group_name_H-M   'P 1'
#
loop_
_entity.id
_entity.type
_entity.pdbx_description
1 polymer ?
#
loop_
_entity_poly.entity_id
_entity_poly.type
_entity_poly.pdbx_seq_one_letter_code
_entity_poly.pdbx_strand_id
1 'polypeptide(L)'
;MRFTALIHHNFRNVARLDQKALLTSIVDEYTHLFRDHFWAEHKQVSNFIPINNRTANLIIFEADIKPYPYDSTKHLLFNIHNIELLDSVSNIKHKRATCKAE
;
A
#
# COMPACT_ATOMS: atom_id res chain seq x y z
N MET A 1 -11.03 -8.19 6.95
CA MET A 1 -11.44 -6.76 6.82
C MET A 1 -10.99 -6.23 5.48
N ARG A 2 -11.72 -5.28 4.96
CA ARG A 2 -11.44 -4.72 3.64
C ARG A 2 -10.74 -3.38 3.77
N PHE A 3 -9.75 -3.14 2.90
CA PHE A 3 -8.95 -1.93 2.92
C PHE A 3 -8.81 -1.37 1.52
N THR A 4 -8.58 -0.05 1.44
CA THR A 4 -8.09 0.58 0.21
C THR A 4 -6.70 1.12 0.49
N ALA A 5 -5.88 1.19 -0.54
CA ALA A 5 -4.53 1.71 -0.41
C ALA A 5 -4.00 2.10 -1.78
N LEU A 6 -2.95 2.92 -1.77
CA LEU A 6 -2.19 3.20 -2.99
C LEU A 6 -0.98 2.29 -3.01
N ILE A 7 -0.75 1.62 -4.13
CA ILE A 7 0.43 0.79 -4.32
C ILE A 7 1.37 1.49 -5.29
N HIS A 8 2.64 1.50 -4.95
CA HIS A 8 3.65 2.27 -5.66
C HIS A 8 4.67 1.37 -6.34
N HIS A 9 5.42 1.95 -7.27
CA HIS A 9 6.50 1.26 -7.96
C HIS A 9 7.78 1.33 -7.14
N ASN A 10 7.68 1.25 -5.83
CA ASN A 10 8.82 1.27 -4.93
C ASN A 10 9.00 -0.11 -4.34
N PHE A 11 10.24 -0.58 -4.35
CA PHE A 11 10.56 -1.91 -3.85
C PHE A 11 11.59 -1.81 -2.75
N ARG A 12 11.52 -2.74 -1.85
CA ARG A 12 12.48 -2.85 -0.77
C ARG A 12 12.87 -4.32 -0.65
N ASN A 13 14.15 -4.57 -0.73
CA ASN A 13 14.66 -5.92 -0.55
C ASN A 13 15.08 -6.08 0.89
N VAL A 14 14.34 -6.90 1.62
CA VAL A 14 14.70 -7.20 3.00
C VAL A 14 15.73 -8.30 3.02
N ALA A 15 15.55 -9.28 2.14
CA ALA A 15 16.50 -10.37 1.96
C ALA A 15 16.47 -10.69 0.48
N ARG A 16 17.42 -11.52 0.07
CA ARG A 16 17.55 -11.82 -1.35
C ARG A 16 16.27 -12.26 -2.01
N LEU A 17 15.47 -13.04 -1.31
CA LEU A 17 14.26 -13.62 -1.87
C LEU A 17 12.99 -12.98 -1.33
N ASP A 18 13.11 -11.92 -0.56
CA ASP A 18 11.96 -11.35 0.12
C ASP A 18 11.80 -9.89 -0.25
N GLN A 19 11.34 -9.66 -1.45
CA GLN A 19 11.11 -8.31 -1.94
C GLN A 19 9.79 -7.78 -1.42
N LYS A 20 9.78 -6.51 -1.04
CA LYS A 20 8.59 -5.84 -0.51
C LYS A 20 8.15 -4.74 -1.44
N ALA A 21 6.85 -4.50 -1.47
CA ALA A 21 6.24 -3.42 -2.24
C ALA A 21 5.56 -2.44 -1.30
N LEU A 22 5.61 -1.16 -1.63
CA LEU A 22 5.09 -0.11 -0.76
C LEU A 22 3.62 0.16 -1.00
N LEU A 23 2.84 0.09 0.08
CA LEU A 23 1.46 0.56 0.11
C LEU A 23 1.42 1.81 0.97
N THR A 24 0.64 2.80 0.57
CA THR A 24 0.45 4.02 1.37
C THR A 24 -1.03 4.34 1.52
N SER A 25 -1.35 5.20 2.47
CA SER A 25 -2.71 5.67 2.71
C SER A 25 -3.68 4.51 2.85
N ILE A 26 -3.35 3.59 3.73
CA ILE A 26 -4.15 2.39 3.93
C ILE A 26 -5.33 2.74 4.82
N VAL A 27 -6.53 2.62 4.26
CA VAL A 27 -7.77 3.02 4.92
C VAL A 27 -8.69 1.82 5.00
N ASP A 28 -9.31 1.63 6.16
CA ASP A 28 -10.22 0.50 6.35
C ASP A 28 -11.60 0.80 5.75
N GLU A 29 -12.48 -0.18 5.84
CA GLU A 29 -13.80 -0.07 5.22
C GLU A 29 -14.70 0.96 5.88
N TYR A 30 -14.30 1.48 7.04
CA TYR A 30 -15.03 2.53 7.73
C TYR A 30 -14.37 3.90 7.52
N THR A 31 -13.47 4.00 6.56
CA THR A 31 -12.73 5.21 6.17
C THR A 31 -11.78 5.74 7.25
N HIS A 32 -11.35 4.87 8.16
CA HIS A 32 -10.35 5.24 9.15
C HIS A 32 -8.97 4.89 8.64
N LEU A 33 -8.03 5.82 8.77
CA LEU A 33 -6.65 5.56 8.36
C LEU A 33 -6.06 4.46 9.24
N PHE A 34 -5.67 3.37 8.61
CA PHE A 34 -5.10 2.25 9.32
C PHE A 34 -3.59 2.45 9.49
N ARG A 35 -2.91 2.77 8.41
CA ARG A 35 -1.48 3.07 8.42
C ARG A 35 -1.13 4.00 7.29
N ASP A 36 -0.09 4.84 7.51
CA ASP A 36 0.41 5.71 6.46
C ASP A 36 1.14 4.92 5.39
N HIS A 37 1.86 3.89 5.79
CA HIS A 37 2.58 3.06 4.84
C HIS A 37 2.75 1.66 5.41
N PHE A 38 2.93 0.71 4.52
CA PHE A 38 3.15 -0.68 4.88
C PHE A 38 3.89 -1.37 3.74
N TRP A 39 4.87 -2.17 4.08
CA TRP A 39 5.63 -2.93 3.10
C TRP A 39 5.02 -4.32 3.00
N ALA A 40 4.31 -4.57 1.90
CA ALA A 40 3.64 -5.84 1.66
C ALA A 40 4.56 -6.77 0.89
N GLU A 41 4.32 -8.07 1.00
CA GLU A 41 5.10 -9.03 0.24
C GLU A 41 4.81 -8.84 -1.25
N HIS A 42 5.89 -8.70 -2.01
CA HIS A 42 5.79 -8.44 -3.44
C HIS A 42 4.92 -9.47 -4.16
N LYS A 43 5.10 -10.73 -3.82
CA LYS A 43 4.39 -11.79 -4.51
C LYS A 43 2.87 -11.73 -4.35
N GLN A 44 2.40 -11.09 -3.29
CA GLN A 44 0.96 -10.97 -3.06
C GLN A 44 0.34 -9.86 -3.90
N VAL A 45 1.11 -8.86 -4.27
CA VAL A 45 0.59 -7.66 -4.90
C VAL A 45 1.21 -7.36 -6.27
N SER A 46 2.04 -8.27 -6.78
CA SER A 46 2.85 -8.00 -7.98
C SER A 46 2.04 -7.58 -9.19
N ASN A 47 0.85 -8.13 -9.36
CA ASN A 47 0.04 -7.82 -10.52
C ASN A 47 -0.56 -6.42 -10.48
N PHE A 48 -0.45 -5.73 -9.36
CA PHE A 48 -1.08 -4.43 -9.16
C PHE A 48 -0.06 -3.30 -9.04
N ILE A 49 1.22 -3.60 -9.14
CA ILE A 49 2.28 -2.62 -9.03
C ILE A 49 2.35 -1.81 -10.32
N PRO A 50 2.40 -0.47 -10.24
CA PRO A 50 2.50 0.35 -11.45
C PRO A 50 3.77 0.07 -12.23
N ILE A 51 3.74 0.34 -13.52
CA ILE A 51 4.87 0.11 -14.42
C ILE A 51 6.07 0.99 -14.05
N ASN A 52 5.81 2.18 -13.56
CA ASN A 52 6.88 3.13 -13.21
C ASN A 52 6.45 3.97 -12.03
N ASN A 53 7.32 4.88 -11.61
CA ASN A 53 7.04 5.69 -10.42
C ASN A 53 6.25 6.97 -10.71
N ARG A 54 5.73 7.13 -11.90
CA ARG A 54 4.91 8.30 -12.24
C ARG A 54 3.49 8.17 -11.77
N THR A 55 3.05 6.95 -11.51
CA THR A 55 1.68 6.70 -11.06
C THR A 55 1.70 5.81 -9.85
N ALA A 56 0.61 5.83 -9.13
CA ALA A 56 0.32 4.85 -8.09
C ALA A 56 -1.05 4.27 -8.42
N ASN A 57 -1.25 3.02 -8.08
CA ASN A 57 -2.52 2.37 -8.32
C ASN A 57 -3.34 2.32 -7.04
N LEU A 58 -4.60 2.71 -7.15
CA LEU A 58 -5.53 2.59 -6.02
C LEU A 58 -6.14 1.21 -6.07
N ILE A 59 -5.97 0.45 -5.01
CA ILE A 59 -6.47 -0.90 -4.93
C ILE A 59 -7.39 -1.06 -3.73
N ILE A 60 -8.27 -2.05 -3.82
CA ILE A 60 -9.07 -2.49 -2.69
C ILE A 60 -8.72 -3.97 -2.47
N PHE A 61 -8.61 -4.38 -1.22
CA PHE A 61 -8.22 -5.74 -0.90
C PHE A 61 -8.76 -6.15 0.46
N GLU A 62 -8.68 -7.43 0.74
CA GLU A 62 -9.02 -7.97 2.05
C GLU A 62 -7.75 -8.45 2.73
N ALA A 63 -7.70 -8.32 4.03
CA ALA A 63 -6.56 -8.77 4.80
C ALA A 63 -6.97 -9.02 6.24
N ASP A 64 -6.15 -9.78 6.93
CA ASP A 64 -6.30 -10.00 8.36
C ASP A 64 -5.36 -9.07 9.10
N ILE A 65 -5.72 -8.74 10.32
CA ILE A 65 -4.95 -7.83 11.17
C ILE A 65 -4.45 -8.60 12.37
N LYS A 66 -3.20 -8.37 12.74
CA LYS A 66 -2.68 -8.90 14.00
C LYS A 66 -1.74 -7.90 14.63
N PRO A 67 -1.59 -7.93 15.97
CA PRO A 67 -0.68 -7.02 16.65
C PRO A 67 0.76 -7.27 16.22
N TYR A 68 1.54 -6.20 16.15
CA TYR A 68 2.95 -6.32 15.88
C TYR A 68 3.63 -6.90 17.12
N PRO A 69 4.47 -7.94 16.96
CA PRO A 69 5.03 -8.63 18.14
C PRO A 69 5.87 -7.76 19.04
N TYR A 70 6.51 -6.73 18.49
CA TYR A 70 7.43 -5.89 19.26
C TYR A 70 6.82 -4.56 19.71
N ASP A 71 5.60 -4.28 19.28
CA ASP A 71 4.95 -3.02 19.65
C ASP A 71 3.44 -3.22 19.52
N SER A 72 2.79 -3.45 20.63
CA SER A 72 1.35 -3.78 20.64
C SER A 72 0.47 -2.61 20.20
N THR A 73 1.02 -1.42 20.07
CA THR A 73 0.24 -0.29 19.58
C THR A 73 0.13 -0.28 18.06
N LYS A 74 0.89 -1.15 17.40
CA LYS A 74 0.88 -1.23 15.94
C LYS A 74 0.30 -2.56 15.50
N HIS A 75 -0.21 -2.57 14.28
CA HIS A 75 -0.81 -3.77 13.70
C HIS A 75 -0.22 -4.06 12.34
N LEU A 76 -0.15 -5.33 12.00
CA LEU A 76 0.31 -5.79 10.71
C LEU A 76 -0.86 -6.31 9.91
N LEU A 77 -0.77 -6.11 8.60
CA LEU A 77 -1.67 -6.76 7.66
C LEU A 77 -1.04 -8.05 7.20
N PHE A 78 -1.82 -9.09 7.12
CA PHE A 78 -1.34 -10.34 6.55
C PHE A 78 -2.46 -11.02 5.80
N ASN A 79 -2.09 -12.00 4.98
CA ASN A 79 -3.06 -12.72 4.17
C ASN A 79 -3.82 -11.78 3.24
N ILE A 80 -3.08 -10.89 2.55
CA ILE A 80 -3.68 -9.96 1.60
C ILE A 80 -4.19 -10.74 0.41
N HIS A 81 -5.48 -10.57 0.11
CA HIS A 81 -6.11 -11.31 -0.98
C HIS A 81 -7.31 -10.54 -1.53
N ASN A 82 -7.94 -11.07 -2.57
CA ASN A 82 -9.09 -10.46 -3.24
C ASN A 82 -8.79 -9.02 -3.63
N ILE A 83 -7.67 -8.82 -4.28
CA ILE A 83 -7.21 -7.49 -4.66
C ILE A 83 -7.86 -7.08 -5.97
N GLU A 84 -8.37 -5.86 -6.03
CA GLU A 84 -8.93 -5.30 -7.25
C GLU A 84 -8.35 -3.92 -7.50
N LEU A 85 -8.07 -3.62 -8.75
CA LEU A 85 -7.60 -2.30 -9.14
C LEU A 85 -8.80 -1.38 -9.28
N LEU A 86 -8.77 -0.26 -8.58
CA LEU A 86 -9.83 0.73 -8.67
C LEU A 86 -9.47 1.87 -9.61
N ASP A 87 -8.22 2.34 -9.58
CA ASP A 87 -7.83 3.49 -10.37
C ASP A 87 -6.32 3.62 -10.40
N SER A 88 -5.83 4.47 -11.28
CA SER A 88 -4.43 4.86 -11.32
C SER A 88 -4.35 6.37 -11.13
N VAL A 89 -3.49 6.81 -10.21
CA VAL A 89 -3.36 8.23 -9.91
C VAL A 89 -1.94 8.67 -10.15
N SER A 90 -1.79 9.96 -10.46
CA SER A 90 -0.48 10.49 -10.80
C SER A 90 0.28 10.90 -9.55
N ASN A 91 1.44 10.28 -9.35
CA ASN A 91 2.33 10.67 -8.26
C ASN A 91 2.91 12.05 -8.48
N ILE A 92 3.19 12.38 -9.72
CA ILE A 92 3.76 13.67 -10.05
C ILE A 92 2.79 14.77 -9.72
N LYS A 93 1.54 14.58 -10.08
CA LYS A 93 0.52 15.55 -9.79
C LYS A 93 0.37 15.75 -8.29
N HIS A 94 0.41 14.69 -7.55
CA HIS A 94 0.29 14.78 -6.11
C HIS A 94 1.41 15.62 -5.50
N LYS A 95 2.64 15.37 -5.91
CA LYS A 95 3.75 16.13 -5.40
C LYS A 95 3.63 17.59 -5.79
N ARG A 96 3.27 17.82 -7.01
CA ARG A 96 3.17 19.16 -7.51
C ARG A 96 2.10 19.95 -6.79
N ALA A 97 0.99 19.34 -6.52
CA ALA A 97 -0.07 19.99 -5.80
C ALA A 97 0.42 20.43 -4.44
N THR A 98 1.20 19.60 -3.80
CA THR A 98 1.75 19.95 -2.53
C THR A 98 2.64 21.16 -2.62
N CYS A 99 3.50 21.18 -3.57
CA CYS A 99 4.38 22.29 -3.73
C CYS A 99 3.67 23.54 -4.07
N LYS A 100 2.65 23.46 -4.85
CA LYS A 100 2.03 24.63 -5.27
C LYS A 100 1.27 25.21 -4.27
N ALA A 101 0.67 24.43 -3.54
CA ALA A 101 -0.11 24.99 -2.52
C ALA A 101 -0.40 26.36 -2.88
N GLU A 102 -0.28 26.64 -3.94
CA GLU A 102 -0.43 27.87 -4.36
C GLU A 102 -1.50 28.34 -4.47
#